data_bcd5c25c7b6a6a96df75dde877168e02
#
_entry.id   bcd5c25c7b6a6a96df75dde877168e02
#
_cell.length_a   1.000
_cell.length_b   1.000
_cell.length_c   1.000
_cell.angle_alpha   90.00
_cell.angle_beta   90.00
_cell.angle_gamma   90.00
#
_symmetry.space_group_name_H-M   'P 1'
#
loop_
_entity.id
_entity.type
_entity.pdbx_description
1 polymer ?
#
loop_
_entity_poly.entity_id
_entity_poly.type
_entity_poly.pdbx_seq_one_letter_code
_entity_poly.pdbx_strand_id
1 'polypeptide(L)'
;MAPTSDAPGLIDSDILIDATRNFPDAKAFLDRQRAADGIRVSIVSAMELTAGCRNATELKQVQQFLERTTVLPITASVSQTAYGWMQAFFLSYGLLVPDALIAATSFEAGLVLYSKNTRHFEMLPGLRVIRPY
;
A
#
# COMPACT_ATOMS: atom_id res chain seq x y z
N MET A 1 -8.90 5.56 20.23
CA MET A 1 -7.97 4.43 20.33
C MET A 1 -7.04 4.41 19.15
N ALA A 2 -5.77 4.17 19.35
CA ALA A 2 -4.81 4.10 18.24
C ALA A 2 -5.13 2.88 17.36
N PRO A 3 -4.98 2.97 16.01
CA PRO A 3 -5.14 1.83 15.13
C PRO A 3 -4.11 0.74 15.45
N THR A 4 -4.49 -0.51 15.26
CA THR A 4 -3.62 -1.67 15.45
C THR A 4 -3.34 -2.33 14.09
N SER A 5 -2.42 -3.29 14.07
CA SER A 5 -2.09 -4.07 12.87
C SER A 5 -3.25 -4.96 12.39
N ASP A 6 -4.34 -5.04 13.14
CA ASP A 6 -5.55 -5.78 12.74
C ASP A 6 -6.64 -4.86 12.19
N ALA A 7 -6.47 -3.53 12.28
CA ALA A 7 -7.41 -2.58 11.70
C ALA A 7 -7.43 -2.69 10.18
N PRO A 8 -8.61 -2.43 9.54
CA PRO A 8 -8.67 -2.38 8.08
C PRO A 8 -7.75 -1.29 7.54
N GLY A 9 -6.98 -1.62 6.51
CA GLY A 9 -6.04 -0.66 5.95
C GLY A 9 -5.63 -0.99 4.53
N LEU A 10 -4.93 -0.06 3.92
CA LEU A 10 -4.29 -0.24 2.64
C LEU A 10 -2.88 -0.77 2.87
N ILE A 11 -2.46 -1.73 2.07
CA ILE A 11 -1.16 -2.39 2.25
C ILE A 11 -0.18 -1.90 1.18
N ASP A 12 0.95 -1.36 1.64
CA ASP A 12 2.02 -0.88 0.77
C ASP A 12 2.72 -2.05 0.05
N SER A 13 3.31 -1.75 -1.09
CA SER A 13 3.97 -2.71 -1.95
C SER A 13 5.10 -3.47 -1.25
N ASP A 14 5.82 -2.84 -0.32
CA ASP A 14 6.95 -3.48 0.38
C ASP A 14 6.52 -4.73 1.16
N ILE A 15 5.36 -4.68 1.81
CA ILE A 15 4.80 -5.82 2.54
C ILE A 15 4.38 -6.92 1.56
N LEU A 16 3.76 -6.53 0.45
CA LEU A 16 3.33 -7.48 -0.58
C LEU A 16 4.54 -8.19 -1.20
N ILE A 17 5.61 -7.46 -1.47
CA ILE A 17 6.86 -8.01 -1.98
C ILE A 17 7.47 -8.99 -0.99
N ASP A 18 7.50 -8.64 0.30
CA ASP A 18 7.98 -9.56 1.34
C ASP A 18 7.18 -10.87 1.33
N ALA A 19 5.87 -10.80 1.17
CA ALA A 19 5.02 -11.99 1.12
C ALA A 19 5.33 -12.85 -0.11
N THR A 20 5.61 -12.24 -1.27
CA THR A 20 6.01 -12.99 -2.47
C THR A 20 7.35 -13.70 -2.30
N ARG A 21 8.19 -13.20 -1.40
CA ARG A 21 9.49 -13.79 -1.05
C ARG A 21 9.39 -14.78 0.11
N ASN A 22 8.17 -15.16 0.49
CA ASN A 22 7.88 -16.11 1.56
C ASN A 22 8.35 -15.63 2.96
N PHE A 23 8.41 -14.33 3.20
CA PHE A 23 8.74 -13.78 4.51
C PHE A 23 7.59 -14.09 5.48
N PRO A 24 7.83 -14.89 6.56
CA PRO A 24 6.73 -15.41 7.38
C PRO A 24 5.87 -14.33 8.03
N ASP A 25 6.48 -13.26 8.53
CA ASP A 25 5.74 -12.18 9.21
C ASP A 25 4.80 -11.46 8.26
N ALA A 26 5.23 -11.24 7.01
CA ALA A 26 4.39 -10.63 5.98
C ALA A 26 3.21 -11.53 5.64
N LYS A 27 3.46 -12.82 5.46
CA LYS A 27 2.40 -13.80 5.15
C LYS A 27 1.39 -13.89 6.29
N ALA A 28 1.86 -13.92 7.53
CA ALA A 28 1.00 -13.96 8.71
C ALA A 28 0.14 -12.70 8.81
N PHE A 29 0.72 -11.54 8.54
CA PHE A 29 -0.02 -10.27 8.53
C PHE A 29 -1.11 -10.28 7.46
N LEU A 30 -0.80 -10.69 6.24
CA LEU A 30 -1.78 -10.76 5.15
C LEU A 30 -2.91 -11.75 5.48
N ASP A 31 -2.59 -12.88 6.09
CA ASP A 31 -3.60 -13.86 6.51
C ASP A 31 -4.56 -13.25 7.54
N ARG A 32 -4.05 -12.49 8.51
CA ARG A 32 -4.88 -11.80 9.50
C ARG A 32 -5.79 -10.75 8.84
N GLN A 33 -5.25 -9.97 7.92
CA GLN A 33 -6.02 -8.97 7.19
C GLN A 33 -7.14 -9.62 6.36
N ARG A 34 -6.80 -10.71 5.67
CA ARG A 34 -7.78 -11.44 4.85
C ARG A 34 -8.92 -12.01 5.71
N ALA A 35 -8.59 -12.57 6.87
CA ALA A 35 -9.56 -13.15 7.77
C ALA A 35 -10.47 -12.09 8.42
N ALA A 36 -9.94 -10.90 8.69
CA ALA A 36 -10.69 -9.84 9.38
C ALA A 36 -11.60 -9.06 8.42
N ASP A 37 -11.05 -8.53 7.32
CA ASP A 37 -11.80 -7.59 6.47
C ASP A 37 -11.34 -7.60 5.02
N GLY A 38 -10.50 -8.53 4.64
CA GLY A 38 -9.94 -8.64 3.30
C GLY A 38 -8.70 -7.77 3.11
N ILE A 39 -8.00 -8.05 2.03
CA ILE A 39 -6.78 -7.32 1.65
C ILE A 39 -7.15 -6.20 0.68
N ARG A 40 -6.63 -5.00 0.93
CA ARG A 40 -6.82 -3.82 0.08
C ARG A 40 -5.47 -3.28 -0.35
N VAL A 41 -5.32 -3.00 -1.63
CA VAL A 41 -4.10 -2.43 -2.20
C VAL A 41 -4.46 -1.31 -3.17
N SER A 42 -3.53 -0.39 -3.39
CA SER A 42 -3.65 0.61 -4.45
C SER A 42 -3.42 -0.05 -5.82
N ILE A 43 -4.05 0.48 -6.85
CA ILE A 43 -3.74 0.09 -8.24
C ILE A 43 -2.24 0.29 -8.55
N VAL A 44 -1.60 1.27 -7.93
CA VAL A 44 -0.16 1.50 -8.08
C VAL A 44 0.63 0.30 -7.55
N SER A 45 0.26 -0.23 -6.37
CA SER A 45 0.90 -1.44 -5.82
C SER A 45 0.66 -2.65 -6.71
N ALA A 46 -0.53 -2.78 -7.28
CA ALA A 46 -0.83 -3.85 -8.24
C ALA A 46 0.08 -3.75 -9.48
N MET A 47 0.30 -2.54 -9.97
CA MET A 47 1.21 -2.30 -11.10
C MET A 47 2.67 -2.61 -10.73
N GLU A 48 3.10 -2.25 -9.54
CA GLU A 48 4.46 -2.52 -9.08
C GLU A 48 4.72 -4.02 -8.93
N LEU A 49 3.76 -4.76 -8.37
CA LEU A 49 3.86 -6.22 -8.30
C LEU A 49 3.95 -6.84 -9.69
N THR A 50 3.13 -6.36 -10.61
CA THR A 50 3.12 -6.83 -12.00
C THR A 50 4.47 -6.55 -12.67
N ALA A 51 4.99 -5.34 -12.52
CA ALA A 51 6.25 -4.91 -13.10
C ALA A 51 7.44 -5.70 -12.53
N GLY A 52 7.33 -6.23 -11.32
CA GLY A 52 8.38 -7.03 -10.68
C GLY A 52 8.41 -8.49 -11.12
N CYS A 53 7.45 -8.95 -11.91
CA CYS A 53 7.40 -10.33 -12.38
C CYS A 53 8.47 -10.58 -13.43
N ARG A 54 9.19 -11.70 -13.30
CA ARG A 54 10.30 -12.08 -14.18
C ARG A 54 9.88 -13.01 -15.29
N ASN A 55 8.70 -13.63 -15.20
CA ASN A 55 8.20 -14.62 -16.14
C ASN A 55 6.68 -14.78 -16.05
N ALA A 56 6.11 -15.55 -16.97
CA ALA A 56 4.66 -15.74 -17.06
C ALA A 56 4.09 -16.45 -15.83
N THR A 57 4.85 -17.35 -15.22
CA THR A 57 4.41 -18.07 -14.01
C THR A 57 4.22 -17.11 -12.83
N GLU A 58 5.20 -16.23 -12.60
CA GLU A 58 5.10 -15.21 -11.55
C GLU A 58 3.95 -14.25 -11.83
N LEU A 59 3.78 -13.82 -13.07
CA LEU A 59 2.67 -12.94 -13.44
C LEU A 59 1.32 -13.59 -13.14
N LYS A 60 1.16 -14.87 -13.46
CA LYS A 60 -0.07 -15.61 -13.16
C LYS A 60 -0.34 -15.65 -11.65
N GLN A 61 0.69 -15.88 -10.85
CA GLN A 61 0.56 -15.90 -9.39
C GLN A 61 0.10 -14.54 -8.85
N VAL A 62 0.67 -13.45 -9.35
CA VAL A 62 0.26 -12.08 -8.98
C VAL A 62 -1.19 -11.83 -9.39
N GLN A 63 -1.56 -12.22 -10.61
CA GLN A 63 -2.95 -12.06 -11.07
C GLN A 63 -3.94 -12.81 -10.17
N GLN A 64 -3.62 -14.05 -9.79
CA GLN A 64 -4.46 -14.84 -8.90
C GLN A 64 -4.59 -14.22 -7.51
N PHE A 65 -3.50 -13.66 -6.98
CA PHE A 65 -3.53 -12.93 -5.72
C PHE A 65 -4.44 -11.69 -5.81
N LEU A 66 -4.29 -10.91 -6.87
CA LEU A 66 -5.06 -9.67 -7.05
C LEU A 66 -6.55 -9.93 -7.30
N GLU A 67 -6.92 -11.07 -7.89
CA GLU A 67 -8.32 -11.45 -8.05
C GLU A 67 -9.06 -11.59 -6.72
N ARG A 68 -8.33 -11.92 -5.64
CA ARG A 68 -8.88 -12.08 -4.29
C ARG A 68 -8.62 -10.88 -3.40
N THR A 69 -8.21 -9.77 -3.99
CA THR A 69 -7.81 -8.55 -3.31
C THR A 69 -8.68 -7.40 -3.82
N THR A 70 -9.05 -6.50 -2.92
CA THR A 70 -9.71 -5.26 -3.33
C THR A 70 -8.64 -4.27 -3.81
N VAL A 71 -8.66 -3.95 -5.09
CA VAL A 71 -7.72 -3.01 -5.70
C VAL A 71 -8.42 -1.66 -5.85
N LEU A 72 -7.90 -0.64 -5.17
CA LEU A 72 -8.48 0.69 -5.18
C LEU A 72 -7.88 1.53 -6.32
N PRO A 73 -8.72 2.15 -7.16
CA PRO A 73 -8.24 2.94 -8.28
C PRO A 73 -7.73 4.32 -7.86
N ILE A 74 -7.03 4.99 -8.77
CA ILE A 74 -6.69 6.40 -8.63
C ILE A 74 -7.90 7.21 -9.06
N THR A 75 -8.61 7.76 -8.08
CA THR A 75 -9.75 8.65 -8.34
C THR A 75 -9.26 10.08 -8.57
N ALA A 76 -10.18 10.97 -8.96
CA ALA A 76 -9.87 12.40 -9.08
C ALA A 76 -9.35 12.96 -7.76
N SER A 77 -9.99 12.61 -6.64
CA SER A 77 -9.57 13.05 -5.31
C SER A 77 -8.18 12.56 -4.95
N VAL A 78 -7.87 11.30 -5.24
CA VAL A 78 -6.53 10.72 -5.02
C VAL A 78 -5.49 11.48 -5.82
N SER A 79 -5.76 11.77 -7.08
CA SER A 79 -4.84 12.51 -7.96
C SER A 79 -4.55 13.91 -7.41
N GLN A 80 -5.58 14.62 -6.98
CA GLN A 80 -5.44 15.97 -6.44
C GLN A 80 -4.64 15.99 -5.14
N THR A 81 -4.94 15.08 -4.23
CA THR A 81 -4.22 14.95 -2.95
C THR A 81 -2.76 14.59 -3.19
N ALA A 82 -2.48 13.61 -4.05
CA ALA A 82 -1.12 13.20 -4.37
C ALA A 82 -0.32 14.35 -4.99
N TYR A 83 -0.92 15.06 -5.93
CA TYR A 83 -0.25 16.21 -6.57
C TYR A 83 0.06 17.31 -5.56
N GLY A 84 -0.90 17.63 -4.68
CA GLY A 84 -0.69 18.63 -3.63
C GLY A 84 0.45 18.24 -2.69
N TRP A 85 0.54 16.98 -2.31
CA TRP A 85 1.63 16.48 -1.47
C TRP A 85 2.97 16.51 -2.19
N MET A 86 3.01 16.18 -3.48
CA MET A 86 4.24 16.29 -4.26
C MET A 86 4.75 17.73 -4.28
N GLN A 87 3.86 18.71 -4.49
CA GLN A 87 4.23 20.12 -4.48
C GLN A 87 4.77 20.56 -3.11
N ALA A 88 4.13 20.11 -2.04
CA ALA A 88 4.49 20.52 -0.68
C ALA A 88 5.74 19.84 -0.15
N PHE A 89 6.00 18.59 -0.50
CA PHE A 89 6.99 17.76 0.20
C PHE A 89 8.09 17.17 -0.67
N PHE A 90 8.05 17.35 -1.99
CA PHE A 90 9.08 16.77 -2.87
C PHE A 90 10.47 17.33 -2.55
N LEU A 91 10.62 18.65 -2.51
CA LEU A 91 11.94 19.27 -2.31
C LEU A 91 12.52 18.99 -0.92
N SER A 92 11.66 19.01 0.12
CA SER A 92 12.12 18.86 1.51
C SER A 92 12.36 17.40 1.90
N TYR A 93 11.57 16.48 1.37
CA TYR A 93 11.54 15.08 1.83
C TYR A 93 11.81 14.07 0.72
N GLY A 94 11.88 14.51 -0.53
CA GLY A 94 12.11 13.60 -1.65
C GLY A 94 10.95 12.64 -1.90
N LEU A 95 9.72 13.08 -1.64
CA LEU A 95 8.53 12.24 -1.82
C LEU A 95 8.46 11.72 -3.26
N LEU A 96 8.32 10.40 -3.41
CA LEU A 96 8.25 9.75 -4.73
C LEU A 96 6.81 9.69 -5.22
N VAL A 97 6.64 9.76 -6.54
CA VAL A 97 5.31 9.72 -7.16
C VAL A 97 4.50 8.47 -6.76
N PRO A 98 5.07 7.25 -6.82
CA PRO A 98 4.31 6.07 -6.41
C PRO A 98 3.87 6.14 -4.94
N ASP A 99 4.74 6.59 -4.06
CA ASP A 99 4.44 6.71 -2.62
C ASP A 99 3.33 7.74 -2.38
N ALA A 100 3.39 8.87 -3.09
CA ALA A 100 2.34 9.89 -3.00
C ALA A 100 0.97 9.33 -3.41
N LEU A 101 0.93 8.55 -4.49
CA LEU A 101 -0.31 7.96 -5.00
C LEU A 101 -0.85 6.87 -4.05
N ILE A 102 0.01 6.02 -3.53
CA ILE A 102 -0.38 4.98 -2.57
C ILE A 102 -0.92 5.63 -1.29
N ALA A 103 -0.18 6.59 -0.76
CA ALA A 103 -0.59 7.30 0.45
C ALA A 103 -1.90 8.05 0.26
N ALA A 104 -2.08 8.73 -0.87
CA ALA A 104 -3.30 9.47 -1.17
C ALA A 104 -4.50 8.53 -1.31
N THR A 105 -4.30 7.33 -1.86
CA THR A 105 -5.35 6.30 -1.93
C THR A 105 -5.82 5.92 -0.53
N SER A 106 -4.88 5.68 0.38
CA SER A 106 -5.18 5.35 1.78
C SER A 106 -5.94 6.50 2.47
N PHE A 107 -5.43 7.72 2.31
CA PHE A 107 -6.00 8.91 2.93
C PHE A 107 -7.43 9.17 2.47
N GLU A 108 -7.68 9.15 1.16
CA GLU A 108 -9.00 9.42 0.60
C GLU A 108 -10.01 8.32 0.92
N ALA A 109 -9.55 7.09 1.12
CA ALA A 109 -10.41 5.99 1.52
C ALA A 109 -10.68 5.93 3.04
N GLY A 110 -10.03 6.80 3.83
CA GLY A 110 -10.16 6.79 5.28
C GLY A 110 -9.53 5.57 5.95
N LEU A 111 -8.51 4.99 5.31
CA LEU A 111 -7.84 3.78 5.79
C LEU A 111 -6.46 4.11 6.36
N VAL A 112 -6.00 3.28 7.31
CA VAL A 112 -4.58 3.28 7.72
C VAL A 112 -3.75 2.76 6.56
N LEU A 113 -2.50 3.22 6.46
CA LEU A 113 -1.53 2.66 5.53
C LEU A 113 -0.57 1.75 6.29
N TYR A 114 -0.48 0.51 5.89
CA TYR A 114 0.50 -0.44 6.43
C TYR A 114 1.74 -0.43 5.55
N SER A 115 2.89 -0.08 6.14
CA SER A 115 4.17 -0.02 5.43
C SER A 115 5.31 -0.28 6.40
N LYS A 116 6.39 -0.88 5.90
CA LYS A 116 7.64 -0.99 6.66
C LYS A 116 8.46 0.31 6.59
N ASN A 117 8.22 1.13 5.59
CA ASN A 117 8.94 2.38 5.35
C ASN A 117 8.15 3.58 5.88
N THR A 118 7.83 3.57 7.17
CA THR A 118 7.01 4.62 7.78
C THR A 118 7.58 6.02 7.58
N ARG A 119 8.91 6.15 7.51
CA ARG A 119 9.58 7.44 7.30
C ARG A 119 9.23 8.11 5.98
N HIS A 120 8.90 7.33 4.95
CA HIS A 120 8.51 7.88 3.65
C HIS A 120 7.19 8.63 3.69
N PHE A 121 6.41 8.47 4.76
CA PHE A 121 5.05 8.98 4.85
C PHE A 121 4.80 9.88 6.07
N GLU A 122 5.78 10.02 6.98
CA GLU A 122 5.62 10.75 8.25
C GLU A 122 5.21 12.20 8.06
N MET A 123 5.67 12.84 6.99
CA MET A 123 5.39 14.25 6.73
C MET A 123 3.96 14.49 6.23
N LEU A 124 3.23 13.46 5.81
CA LEU A 124 1.92 13.63 5.18
C LEU A 124 0.84 13.88 6.22
N PRO A 125 0.17 15.06 6.20
CA PRO A 125 -0.78 15.41 7.25
C PRO A 125 -2.05 14.56 7.18
N GLY A 126 -2.50 14.09 8.35
CA GLY A 126 -3.73 13.32 8.47
C GLY A 126 -3.62 11.86 8.08
N LEU A 127 -2.49 11.44 7.53
CA LEU A 127 -2.28 10.03 7.18
C LEU A 127 -1.81 9.26 8.40
N ARG A 128 -2.40 8.11 8.64
CA ARG A 128 -1.96 7.18 9.68
C ARG A 128 -1.21 6.04 9.05
N VAL A 129 0.04 5.87 9.46
CA VAL A 129 0.92 4.81 8.92
C VAL A 129 1.31 3.90 10.06
N ILE A 130 1.18 2.60 9.85
CA ILE A 130 1.51 1.57 10.85
C ILE A 130 2.48 0.58 10.23
N ARG A 131 3.54 0.28 10.96
CA ARG A 131 4.43 -0.82 10.63
C ARG A 131 3.87 -2.09 11.28
N PRO A 132 3.42 -3.10 10.48
CA PRO A 132 2.74 -4.27 11.05
C PRO A 132 3.69 -5.29 11.65
N TYR A 133 4.90 -5.34 11.27
CA TYR A 133 5.97 -6.19 11.76
C TYR A 133 7.33 -5.50 11.55
#